data_b658b5c3d5df7dab465ec7e2e017b90d
#
_entry.id   b658b5c3d5df7dab465ec7e2e017b90d
#
_cell.length_a   1.000
_cell.length_b   1.000
_cell.length_c   1.000
_cell.angle_alpha   90.00
_cell.angle_beta   90.00
_cell.angle_gamma   90.00
#
_symmetry.space_group_name_H-M   'P 1'
#
loop_
_entity.id
_entity.type
_entity.pdbx_description
1 polymer ?
#
loop_
_entity_poly.entity_id
_entity_poly.type
_entity_poly.pdbx_seq_one_letter_code
_entity_poly.pdbx_strand_id
1 'polypeptide(L)'
;PNSVDATMENGYIQVTDRQKGRSLLDFHLYAQNVNDGTVVPFIESGFAGSDATAYDDTDFVKIDGTTLQGNYSQIVKDGNGYAVRSTLLRDVAGADLTGRSLLLSGSDRNGAAFGYSFDLDTPTDIFGNSVDNSDGTPADHTTLTYGQLTDVVAVAVSGIADQGSFEANVTEARKSVDVFLDDKGRMTIRDKSATDTPITFNMHDADSGYTTAAPSALVFNANNALTVDDPKHDLFASIDAAIEAVENGRLYPDGESTVNPRNAGIENALERIDHVLEHVGKEHTKIGAMSNSLNYAVERSETLKINVQTLRSEILDTDIGEATVKLNQLSLNFQALLASVAKVQNLSLVNYL
;
A
#
# COMPACT_ATOMS: atom_id res chain seq x y z
N PRO A 1 -5.31 20.87 29.08
CA PRO A 1 -4.03 20.49 28.50
C PRO A 1 -4.16 20.55 26.97
N ASN A 2 -3.41 21.50 26.36
CA ASN A 2 -3.38 21.63 24.91
C ASN A 2 -2.29 20.71 24.37
N SER A 3 -2.63 19.46 24.15
CA SER A 3 -1.71 18.48 23.56
C SER A 3 -1.63 18.55 22.03
N VAL A 4 -2.57 19.25 21.42
CA VAL A 4 -2.77 19.27 19.97
C VAL A 4 -3.01 20.70 19.49
N ASP A 5 -2.38 21.08 18.37
CA ASP A 5 -2.70 22.28 17.60
C ASP A 5 -3.57 21.88 16.40
N ALA A 6 -4.71 22.55 16.24
CA ALA A 6 -5.54 22.41 15.07
C ALA A 6 -5.57 23.75 14.31
N THR A 7 -5.18 23.74 13.07
CA THR A 7 -5.20 24.90 12.18
C THR A 7 -5.96 24.57 10.90
N MET A 8 -6.52 25.58 10.24
CA MET A 8 -7.09 25.44 8.92
C MET A 8 -6.24 26.23 7.93
N GLU A 9 -5.66 25.55 6.98
CA GLU A 9 -4.80 26.14 5.97
C GLU A 9 -5.18 25.63 4.57
N ASN A 10 -5.45 26.53 3.66
CA ASN A 10 -5.87 26.20 2.27
C ASN A 10 -7.09 25.27 2.16
N GLY A 11 -8.02 25.34 3.13
CA GLY A 11 -9.20 24.48 3.16
C GLY A 11 -8.99 23.11 3.80
N TYR A 12 -7.78 22.82 4.27
CA TYR A 12 -7.46 21.60 5.00
C TYR A 12 -7.39 21.86 6.49
N ILE A 13 -7.92 20.93 7.29
CA ILE A 13 -7.72 20.92 8.73
C ILE A 13 -6.43 20.18 9.01
N GLN A 14 -5.44 20.88 9.53
CA GLN A 14 -4.20 20.30 9.98
C GLN A 14 -4.23 20.16 11.50
N VAL A 15 -4.02 18.93 11.96
CA VAL A 15 -3.95 18.61 13.38
C VAL A 15 -2.51 18.17 13.68
N THR A 16 -1.84 18.88 14.56
CA THR A 16 -0.46 18.61 14.92
C THR A 16 -0.37 18.26 16.39
N ASP A 17 0.20 17.10 16.70
CA ASP A 17 0.52 16.72 18.06
C ASP A 17 1.71 17.56 18.56
N ARG A 18 1.54 18.22 19.71
CA ARG A 18 2.62 18.97 20.35
C ARG A 18 3.61 18.05 21.05
N GLN A 19 3.21 16.83 21.37
CA GLN A 19 4.13 15.82 21.85
C GLN A 19 4.91 15.28 20.67
N LYS A 20 6.22 15.49 20.71
CA LYS A 20 7.12 14.96 19.68
C LYS A 20 7.32 13.48 19.89
N GLY A 21 7.36 12.75 18.83
CA GLY A 21 7.40 11.29 18.81
C GLY A 21 6.20 10.74 18.05
N ARG A 22 5.95 9.46 18.22
CA ARG A 22 4.86 8.77 17.54
C ARG A 22 3.51 9.23 18.11
N SER A 23 2.68 9.84 17.28
CA SER A 23 1.34 10.25 17.66
C SER A 23 0.36 9.07 17.52
N LEU A 24 -0.47 8.88 18.54
CA LEU A 24 -1.63 8.00 18.51
C LEU A 24 -2.92 8.82 18.34
N LEU A 25 -2.82 10.01 17.71
CA LEU A 25 -3.98 10.84 17.43
C LEU A 25 -4.93 10.08 16.51
N ASP A 26 -6.11 9.89 17.03
CA ASP A 26 -7.29 9.46 16.29
C ASP A 26 -8.22 10.66 16.19
N PHE A 27 -8.62 11.02 14.97
CA PHE A 27 -9.42 12.21 14.71
C PHE A 27 -10.59 11.90 13.79
N HIS A 28 -11.77 12.08 14.30
CA HIS A 28 -13.01 11.97 13.54
C HIS A 28 -13.70 13.34 13.48
N LEU A 29 -14.16 13.71 12.29
CA LEU A 29 -14.94 14.92 12.08
C LEU A 29 -16.38 14.55 11.70
N TYR A 30 -17.32 15.03 12.49
CA TYR A 30 -18.74 14.92 12.19
C TYR A 30 -19.44 16.26 12.40
N ALA A 31 -20.53 16.47 11.70
CA ALA A 31 -21.40 17.62 11.92
C ALA A 31 -22.63 17.20 12.72
N GLN A 32 -23.04 18.03 13.66
CA GLN A 32 -24.28 17.84 14.39
C GLN A 32 -25.31 18.90 13.95
N ASN A 33 -26.53 18.46 13.63
CA ASN A 33 -27.61 19.37 13.33
C ASN A 33 -28.04 20.08 14.62
N VAL A 34 -28.01 21.42 14.57
CA VAL A 34 -28.32 22.27 15.74
C VAL A 34 -29.78 22.18 16.16
N ASN A 35 -30.68 21.76 15.26
CA ASN A 35 -32.14 21.78 15.51
C ASN A 35 -32.67 20.49 16.14
N ASP A 36 -32.11 19.35 15.87
CA ASP A 36 -32.60 18.05 16.33
C ASP A 36 -31.53 17.16 16.98
N GLY A 37 -30.28 17.64 17.02
CA GLY A 37 -29.15 16.90 17.60
C GLY A 37 -28.67 15.71 16.77
N THR A 38 -29.19 15.52 15.55
CA THR A 38 -28.76 14.45 14.66
C THR A 38 -27.30 14.66 14.24
N VAL A 39 -26.51 13.64 14.39
CA VAL A 39 -25.11 13.59 13.91
C VAL A 39 -25.13 13.29 12.42
N VAL A 40 -24.51 14.14 11.62
CA VAL A 40 -24.43 13.99 10.16
C VAL A 40 -22.98 13.91 9.78
N PRO A 41 -22.59 12.94 8.95
CA PRO A 41 -21.22 12.86 8.46
C PRO A 41 -20.90 14.08 7.58
N PHE A 42 -19.67 14.51 7.63
CA PHE A 42 -19.18 15.58 6.79
C PHE A 42 -18.83 14.97 5.41
N ILE A 43 -19.72 15.13 4.44
CA ILE A 43 -19.55 14.60 3.08
C ILE A 43 -19.13 15.72 2.13
N GLU A 44 -18.18 15.46 1.26
CA GLU A 44 -17.68 16.39 0.24
C GLU A 44 -18.77 16.89 -0.75
N SER A 45 -19.82 16.14 -0.97
CA SER A 45 -20.83 16.40 -2.02
C SER A 45 -22.16 16.92 -1.52
N GLY A 46 -22.18 17.59 -0.39
CA GLY A 46 -23.40 18.18 0.14
C GLY A 46 -24.15 17.24 1.08
N PHE A 47 -24.64 17.81 2.16
CA PHE A 47 -25.47 17.15 3.15
C PHE A 47 -26.73 16.57 2.52
N ALA A 48 -26.66 15.35 2.05
CA ALA A 48 -27.84 14.57 1.71
C ALA A 48 -28.18 13.71 2.91
N GLY A 49 -29.02 14.28 3.76
CA GLY A 49 -29.84 13.69 4.79
C GLY A 49 -29.42 12.40 5.48
N SER A 50 -29.51 12.40 6.77
CA SER A 50 -29.89 11.31 7.70
C SER A 50 -29.06 10.04 7.83
N ASP A 51 -28.04 9.75 7.07
CA ASP A 51 -27.23 8.57 7.30
C ASP A 51 -25.97 8.90 8.10
N ALA A 52 -26.06 8.69 9.40
CA ALA A 52 -24.94 8.79 10.33
C ALA A 52 -23.85 7.72 10.06
N THR A 53 -24.13 6.76 9.22
CA THR A 53 -23.24 5.66 8.83
C THR A 53 -22.19 6.07 7.80
N ALA A 54 -22.33 7.20 7.15
CA ALA A 54 -21.52 7.56 5.99
C ALA A 54 -20.10 8.05 6.32
N TYR A 55 -19.70 8.14 7.57
CA TYR A 55 -18.34 8.58 7.91
C TYR A 55 -17.30 7.50 7.61
N ASP A 56 -17.55 6.28 8.06
CA ASP A 56 -16.71 5.11 7.78
C ASP A 56 -17.12 4.40 6.47
N ASP A 57 -18.15 4.92 5.80
CA ASP A 57 -18.79 4.38 4.61
C ASP A 57 -18.25 5.01 3.32
N THR A 58 -17.03 5.50 3.37
CA THR A 58 -16.36 6.09 2.21
C THR A 58 -15.73 5.02 1.37
N ASP A 59 -16.01 5.02 0.08
CA ASP A 59 -15.40 4.08 -0.88
C ASP A 59 -13.88 4.20 -0.88
N PHE A 60 -13.21 3.08 -1.11
CA PHE A 60 -11.78 3.06 -1.38
C PHE A 60 -11.49 3.85 -2.65
N VAL A 61 -10.48 4.70 -2.58
CA VAL A 61 -10.12 5.60 -3.69
C VAL A 61 -9.33 4.82 -4.74
N LYS A 62 -9.73 4.97 -5.99
CA LYS A 62 -8.98 4.44 -7.13
C LYS A 62 -7.74 5.31 -7.37
N ILE A 63 -6.55 4.79 -7.07
CA ILE A 63 -5.27 5.51 -7.21
C ILE A 63 -4.64 5.34 -8.59
N ASP A 64 -5.00 4.28 -9.30
CA ASP A 64 -4.68 4.06 -10.72
C ASP A 64 -5.76 3.17 -11.37
N GLY A 65 -5.62 2.84 -12.64
CA GLY A 65 -6.60 2.02 -13.38
C GLY A 65 -6.87 0.65 -12.77
N THR A 66 -5.98 0.12 -11.94
CA THR A 66 -6.06 -1.26 -11.42
C THR A 66 -6.09 -1.34 -9.90
N THR A 67 -5.87 -0.24 -9.20
CA THR A 67 -5.60 -0.24 -7.77
C THR A 67 -6.54 0.71 -7.02
N LEU A 68 -7.20 0.16 -5.99
CA LEU A 68 -7.98 0.91 -5.01
C LEU A 68 -7.24 0.92 -3.68
N GLN A 69 -7.38 1.99 -2.91
CA GLN A 69 -6.72 2.12 -1.62
C GLN A 69 -7.62 2.82 -0.61
N GLY A 70 -7.67 2.26 0.60
CA GLY A 70 -8.18 2.96 1.76
C GLY A 70 -7.25 4.12 2.12
N ASN A 71 -7.79 5.19 2.67
CA ASN A 71 -7.03 6.39 2.98
C ASN A 71 -6.62 6.48 4.46
N TYR A 72 -6.98 5.49 5.28
CA TYR A 72 -6.69 5.46 6.71
C TYR A 72 -5.62 4.40 7.03
N SER A 73 -4.57 4.81 7.74
CA SER A 73 -3.46 3.95 8.13
C SER A 73 -3.79 3.12 9.37
N GLN A 74 -3.57 1.83 9.31
CA GLN A 74 -3.72 0.93 10.44
C GLN A 74 -2.47 0.98 11.32
N ILE A 75 -2.59 1.56 12.51
CA ILE A 75 -1.47 1.83 13.44
C ILE A 75 -1.62 0.97 14.68
N VAL A 76 -0.56 0.25 15.06
CA VAL A 76 -0.55 -0.59 16.26
C VAL A 76 -0.51 0.26 17.51
N LYS A 77 -1.42 0.02 18.47
CA LYS A 77 -1.65 0.85 19.68
C LYS A 77 -0.43 0.99 20.59
N ASP A 78 0.41 -0.03 20.68
CA ASP A 78 1.60 -0.02 21.52
C ASP A 78 2.76 0.78 20.95
N GLY A 79 2.51 1.50 19.86
CA GLY A 79 3.52 2.34 19.25
C GLY A 79 4.51 1.62 18.33
N ASN A 80 4.31 0.37 17.98
CA ASN A 80 5.26 -0.45 17.21
C ASN A 80 5.16 -0.30 15.67
N GLY A 81 4.46 0.68 15.13
CA GLY A 81 4.42 0.97 13.73
C GLY A 81 3.09 0.69 13.05
N TYR A 82 3.13 0.70 11.74
CA TYR A 82 1.98 0.35 10.93
C TYR A 82 1.70 -1.14 11.03
N ALA A 83 0.40 -1.49 10.93
CA ALA A 83 -0.01 -2.88 10.90
C ALA A 83 0.59 -3.59 9.67
N VAL A 84 0.95 -4.82 9.88
CA VAL A 84 1.42 -5.75 8.84
C VAL A 84 0.49 -6.97 8.78
N ARG A 85 0.67 -7.82 7.79
CA ARG A 85 -0.17 -9.00 7.58
C ARG A 85 -0.39 -9.86 8.84
N SER A 86 0.63 -10.00 9.71
CA SER A 86 0.56 -10.80 10.94
C SER A 86 0.00 -10.05 12.15
N THR A 87 -0.27 -8.75 12.04
CA THR A 87 -0.83 -7.95 13.13
C THR A 87 -2.26 -8.39 13.41
N LEU A 88 -2.60 -8.55 14.68
CA LEU A 88 -3.97 -8.84 15.10
C LEU A 88 -4.86 -7.60 14.98
N LEU A 89 -6.11 -7.78 14.56
CA LEU A 89 -7.05 -6.65 14.44
C LEU A 89 -7.23 -5.93 15.78
N ARG A 90 -7.31 -6.68 16.89
CA ARG A 90 -7.45 -6.13 18.24
C ARG A 90 -6.31 -5.19 18.66
N ASP A 91 -5.11 -5.37 18.09
CA ASP A 91 -3.93 -4.57 18.44
C ASP A 91 -3.99 -3.16 17.79
N VAL A 92 -4.85 -2.98 16.80
CA VAL A 92 -5.12 -1.71 16.12
C VAL A 92 -6.46 -1.12 16.56
N ALA A 93 -7.47 -1.95 16.80
CA ALA A 93 -8.85 -1.55 17.06
C ALA A 93 -8.98 -0.51 18.18
N GLY A 94 -9.72 0.56 17.93
CA GLY A 94 -9.98 1.65 18.89
C GLY A 94 -10.92 1.26 20.04
N ALA A 95 -11.65 0.13 19.90
CA ALA A 95 -12.59 -0.40 20.88
C ALA A 95 -12.52 -1.93 20.94
N ASP A 96 -13.26 -2.53 21.87
CA ASP A 96 -13.40 -3.99 21.96
C ASP A 96 -14.10 -4.54 20.72
N LEU A 97 -13.59 -5.63 20.17
CA LEU A 97 -14.10 -6.28 18.97
C LEU A 97 -15.14 -7.38 19.25
N THR A 98 -15.42 -7.69 20.50
CA THR A 98 -16.40 -8.72 20.90
C THR A 98 -17.79 -8.38 20.37
N GLY A 99 -18.41 -9.28 19.65
CA GLY A 99 -19.75 -9.12 19.08
C GLY A 99 -19.84 -8.14 17.95
N ARG A 100 -18.72 -7.68 17.38
CA ARG A 100 -18.71 -6.71 16.29
C ARG A 100 -18.60 -7.36 14.92
N SER A 101 -19.07 -6.64 13.92
CA SER A 101 -18.99 -7.03 12.52
C SER A 101 -18.54 -5.87 11.64
N LEU A 102 -17.91 -6.22 10.52
CA LEU A 102 -17.59 -5.28 9.46
C LEU A 102 -18.54 -5.49 8.29
N LEU A 103 -19.07 -4.42 7.74
CA LEU A 103 -19.84 -4.45 6.49
C LEU A 103 -18.90 -4.23 5.31
N LEU A 104 -18.86 -5.20 4.42
CA LEU A 104 -18.12 -5.15 3.17
C LEU A 104 -19.13 -5.02 2.02
N SER A 105 -18.94 -4.04 1.15
CA SER A 105 -19.83 -3.82 0.01
C SER A 105 -19.06 -3.29 -1.18
N GLY A 106 -19.64 -3.44 -2.37
CA GLY A 106 -19.04 -2.94 -3.58
C GLY A 106 -19.42 -3.76 -4.80
N SER A 107 -18.56 -3.72 -5.81
CA SER A 107 -18.63 -4.58 -7.00
C SER A 107 -17.35 -5.41 -7.11
N ASP A 108 -17.54 -6.66 -7.52
CA ASP A 108 -16.44 -7.56 -7.79
C ASP A 108 -15.75 -7.23 -9.14
N ARG A 109 -14.72 -7.97 -9.45
CA ARG A 109 -13.95 -7.87 -10.68
C ARG A 109 -14.79 -8.07 -11.98
N ASN A 110 -15.93 -8.73 -11.87
CA ASN A 110 -16.87 -8.93 -12.99
C ASN A 110 -17.93 -7.82 -13.05
N GLY A 111 -17.90 -6.85 -12.13
CA GLY A 111 -18.88 -5.78 -11.98
C GLY A 111 -20.16 -6.23 -11.27
N ALA A 112 -20.20 -7.43 -10.67
CA ALA A 112 -21.34 -7.88 -9.89
C ALA A 112 -21.29 -7.25 -8.49
N ALA A 113 -22.41 -6.65 -8.06
CA ALA A 113 -22.51 -6.05 -6.74
C ALA A 113 -22.54 -7.12 -5.64
N PHE A 114 -21.86 -6.86 -4.54
CA PHE A 114 -21.90 -7.69 -3.34
C PHE A 114 -22.11 -6.84 -2.08
N GLY A 115 -22.68 -7.47 -1.04
CA GLY A 115 -22.78 -6.93 0.30
C GLY A 115 -22.66 -8.09 1.28
N TYR A 116 -21.75 -7.95 2.24
CA TYR A 116 -21.40 -9.03 3.15
C TYR A 116 -21.11 -8.49 4.56
N SER A 117 -21.69 -9.14 5.58
CA SER A 117 -21.41 -8.86 6.98
C SER A 117 -20.36 -9.86 7.48
N PHE A 118 -19.17 -9.37 7.77
CA PHE A 118 -18.06 -10.13 8.30
C PHE A 118 -18.09 -10.07 9.84
N ASP A 119 -18.55 -11.14 10.46
CA ASP A 119 -18.58 -11.28 11.92
C ASP A 119 -17.16 -11.53 12.45
N LEU A 120 -16.75 -10.79 13.48
CA LEU A 120 -15.40 -10.90 14.05
C LEU A 120 -15.26 -12.02 15.07
N ASP A 121 -16.36 -12.53 15.66
CA ASP A 121 -16.34 -13.65 16.59
C ASP A 121 -16.38 -15.01 15.87
N THR A 122 -17.07 -15.05 14.74
CA THR A 122 -17.21 -16.26 13.91
C THR A 122 -16.96 -15.92 12.43
N PRO A 123 -15.72 -15.53 12.09
CA PRO A 123 -15.43 -15.02 10.76
C PRO A 123 -15.58 -16.11 9.68
N THR A 124 -16.28 -15.76 8.62
CA THR A 124 -16.44 -16.61 7.44
C THR A 124 -16.07 -15.82 6.19
N ASP A 125 -15.87 -16.47 5.05
CA ASP A 125 -15.81 -15.79 3.76
C ASP A 125 -17.22 -15.51 3.21
N ILE A 126 -17.30 -14.84 2.06
CA ILE A 126 -18.58 -14.48 1.41
C ILE A 126 -19.43 -15.72 1.02
N PHE A 127 -18.83 -16.91 1.00
CA PHE A 127 -19.51 -18.18 0.70
C PHE A 127 -19.92 -18.94 1.99
N GLY A 128 -19.51 -18.44 3.18
CA GLY A 128 -19.81 -19.05 4.46
C GLY A 128 -18.76 -20.06 4.94
N ASN A 129 -17.60 -20.15 4.29
CA ASN A 129 -16.50 -21.01 4.76
C ASN A 129 -15.78 -20.34 5.93
N SER A 130 -15.50 -21.13 6.99
CA SER A 130 -14.81 -20.66 8.20
C SER A 130 -13.43 -20.09 7.86
N VAL A 131 -13.08 -18.98 8.48
CA VAL A 131 -11.72 -18.41 8.45
C VAL A 131 -10.94 -19.05 9.60
N ASP A 132 -9.99 -19.90 9.28
CA ASP A 132 -9.24 -20.65 10.26
C ASP A 132 -7.86 -20.04 10.54
N ASN A 133 -7.37 -20.25 11.74
CA ASN A 133 -5.99 -19.99 12.15
C ASN A 133 -5.03 -20.97 11.48
N SER A 134 -3.74 -20.70 11.53
CA SER A 134 -2.70 -21.57 10.97
C SER A 134 -2.63 -22.97 11.59
N ASP A 135 -3.23 -23.15 12.76
CA ASP A 135 -3.32 -24.44 13.47
C ASP A 135 -4.60 -25.22 13.13
N GLY A 136 -5.45 -24.68 12.24
CA GLY A 136 -6.72 -25.27 11.82
C GLY A 136 -7.88 -25.03 12.78
N THR A 137 -7.71 -24.19 13.81
CA THR A 137 -8.83 -23.76 14.67
C THR A 137 -9.54 -22.57 14.03
N PRO A 138 -10.88 -22.43 14.18
CA PRO A 138 -11.57 -21.23 13.75
C PRO A 138 -10.98 -19.97 14.38
N ALA A 139 -10.79 -18.92 13.57
CA ALA A 139 -10.38 -17.63 14.07
C ALA A 139 -11.54 -16.95 14.82
N ASP A 140 -11.21 -16.02 15.70
CA ASP A 140 -12.15 -15.16 16.42
C ASP A 140 -11.57 -13.74 16.57
N HIS A 141 -12.32 -12.83 17.16
CA HIS A 141 -11.89 -11.45 17.37
C HIS A 141 -10.55 -11.31 18.13
N THR A 142 -10.10 -12.35 18.87
CA THR A 142 -8.83 -12.33 19.60
C THR A 142 -7.64 -12.84 18.79
N THR A 143 -7.88 -13.62 17.75
CA THR A 143 -6.86 -14.28 16.93
C THR A 143 -6.82 -13.79 15.50
N LEU A 144 -7.86 -13.08 15.04
CA LEU A 144 -8.00 -12.62 13.67
C LEU A 144 -6.90 -11.60 13.31
N THR A 145 -6.22 -11.87 12.21
CA THR A 145 -5.12 -11.06 11.69
C THR A 145 -5.56 -10.20 10.50
N TYR A 146 -4.82 -9.13 10.21
CA TYR A 146 -4.99 -8.37 8.95
C TYR A 146 -4.76 -9.24 7.71
N GLY A 147 -3.93 -10.27 7.84
CA GLY A 147 -3.73 -11.23 6.76
C GLY A 147 -4.99 -11.97 6.39
N GLN A 148 -5.73 -12.49 7.38
CA GLN A 148 -7.00 -13.17 7.17
C GLN A 148 -8.07 -12.21 6.66
N LEU A 149 -8.15 -10.98 7.20
CA LEU A 149 -9.07 -9.96 6.71
C LEU A 149 -8.80 -9.60 5.23
N THR A 150 -7.54 -9.37 4.85
CA THR A 150 -7.18 -9.10 3.45
C THR A 150 -7.50 -10.27 2.53
N ASP A 151 -7.41 -11.50 3.02
CA ASP A 151 -7.78 -12.69 2.28
C ASP A 151 -9.29 -12.79 2.07
N VAL A 152 -10.09 -12.48 3.08
CA VAL A 152 -11.56 -12.38 2.94
C VAL A 152 -11.96 -11.32 1.92
N VAL A 153 -11.34 -10.15 1.98
CA VAL A 153 -11.58 -9.08 1.00
C VAL A 153 -11.18 -9.55 -0.41
N ALA A 154 -10.04 -10.24 -0.56
CA ALA A 154 -9.62 -10.77 -1.86
C ALA A 154 -10.64 -11.75 -2.45
N VAL A 155 -11.20 -12.64 -1.62
CA VAL A 155 -12.27 -13.56 -2.05
C VAL A 155 -13.51 -12.77 -2.48
N ALA A 156 -13.93 -11.76 -1.70
CA ALA A 156 -15.13 -10.98 -1.98
C ALA A 156 -15.03 -10.19 -3.30
N VAL A 157 -13.89 -9.57 -3.59
CA VAL A 157 -13.71 -8.72 -4.78
C VAL A 157 -13.25 -9.48 -6.04
N SER A 158 -12.84 -10.74 -5.90
CA SER A 158 -12.29 -11.52 -7.02
C SER A 158 -13.34 -12.01 -8.03
N GLY A 159 -14.60 -12.12 -7.61
CA GLY A 159 -15.68 -12.66 -8.46
C GLY A 159 -15.50 -14.13 -8.82
N ILE A 160 -14.81 -14.91 -7.99
CA ILE A 160 -14.65 -16.36 -8.15
C ILE A 160 -15.92 -17.12 -7.74
N ALA A 161 -16.02 -18.38 -8.16
CA ALA A 161 -16.97 -19.31 -7.59
C ALA A 161 -16.38 -19.99 -6.34
N ASP A 162 -17.25 -20.44 -5.43
CA ASP A 162 -16.84 -21.17 -4.24
C ASP A 162 -16.04 -22.43 -4.57
N GLN A 163 -14.88 -22.59 -3.94
CA GLN A 163 -13.98 -23.74 -4.09
C GLN A 163 -14.14 -24.73 -2.93
N GLY A 164 -15.11 -24.52 -2.01
CA GLY A 164 -15.48 -25.43 -0.93
C GLY A 164 -14.66 -25.28 0.35
N SER A 165 -13.70 -24.37 0.41
CA SER A 165 -13.00 -23.97 1.64
C SER A 165 -12.40 -22.59 1.52
N PHE A 166 -12.22 -21.91 2.64
CA PHE A 166 -11.61 -20.58 2.67
C PHE A 166 -10.21 -20.56 2.02
N GLU A 167 -9.36 -21.52 2.36
CA GLU A 167 -7.99 -21.58 1.81
C GLU A 167 -7.97 -21.80 0.28
N ALA A 168 -8.87 -22.65 -0.22
CA ALA A 168 -9.02 -22.86 -1.65
C ALA A 168 -9.55 -21.60 -2.36
N ASN A 169 -10.52 -20.91 -1.75
CA ASN A 169 -11.06 -19.64 -2.24
C ASN A 169 -9.97 -18.56 -2.29
N VAL A 170 -9.17 -18.41 -1.24
CA VAL A 170 -8.04 -17.47 -1.19
C VAL A 170 -7.01 -17.79 -2.27
N THR A 171 -6.67 -19.06 -2.45
CA THR A 171 -5.72 -19.49 -3.48
C THR A 171 -6.20 -19.13 -4.89
N GLU A 172 -7.48 -19.31 -5.17
CA GLU A 172 -8.09 -18.97 -6.46
C GLU A 172 -8.17 -17.44 -6.64
N ALA A 173 -8.66 -16.72 -5.63
CA ALA A 173 -8.79 -15.27 -5.65
C ALA A 173 -7.45 -14.56 -5.92
N ARG A 174 -6.39 -15.00 -5.27
CA ARG A 174 -5.04 -14.43 -5.42
C ARG A 174 -4.43 -14.58 -6.82
N LYS A 175 -5.00 -15.39 -7.69
CA LYS A 175 -4.57 -15.45 -9.10
C LYS A 175 -4.93 -14.17 -9.85
N SER A 176 -6.02 -13.53 -9.47
CA SER A 176 -6.59 -12.37 -10.16
C SER A 176 -6.53 -11.07 -9.39
N VAL A 177 -6.53 -11.12 -8.07
CA VAL A 177 -6.54 -9.94 -7.19
C VAL A 177 -5.48 -10.09 -6.10
N ASP A 178 -4.79 -9.00 -5.77
CA ASP A 178 -3.97 -8.88 -4.56
C ASP A 178 -4.62 -7.91 -3.59
N VAL A 179 -4.77 -8.31 -2.33
CA VAL A 179 -5.18 -7.42 -1.25
C VAL A 179 -4.10 -7.46 -0.16
N PHE A 180 -3.61 -6.30 0.21
CA PHE A 180 -2.50 -6.20 1.17
C PHE A 180 -2.54 -4.86 1.91
N LEU A 181 -1.78 -4.75 2.99
CA LEU A 181 -1.47 -3.47 3.61
C LEU A 181 -0.19 -2.91 2.97
N ASP A 182 -0.21 -1.64 2.60
CA ASP A 182 0.97 -0.94 2.08
C ASP A 182 1.98 -0.63 3.22
N ASP A 183 3.07 0.04 2.90
CA ASP A 183 4.13 0.46 3.83
C ASP A 183 3.66 1.45 4.91
N LYS A 184 2.50 2.07 4.71
CA LYS A 184 1.81 2.96 5.66
C LYS A 184 0.62 2.28 6.36
N GLY A 185 0.47 0.98 6.23
CA GLY A 185 -0.62 0.22 6.83
C GLY A 185 -1.99 0.47 6.21
N ARG A 186 -2.08 1.04 5.00
CA ARG A 186 -3.35 1.25 4.32
C ARG A 186 -3.73 0.02 3.51
N MET A 187 -4.99 -0.39 3.59
CA MET A 187 -5.48 -1.51 2.81
C MET A 187 -5.53 -1.14 1.33
N THR A 188 -4.93 -1.97 0.51
CA THR A 188 -4.81 -1.77 -0.94
C THR A 188 -5.31 -2.99 -1.68
N ILE A 189 -6.16 -2.79 -2.67
CA ILE A 189 -6.74 -3.82 -3.53
C ILE A 189 -6.20 -3.59 -4.93
N ARG A 190 -5.55 -4.59 -5.52
CA ARG A 190 -5.00 -4.54 -6.88
C ARG A 190 -5.58 -5.64 -7.75
N ASP A 191 -6.20 -5.27 -8.86
CA ASP A 191 -6.58 -6.20 -9.92
C ASP A 191 -5.37 -6.48 -10.83
N LYS A 192 -4.97 -7.75 -10.95
CA LYS A 192 -3.79 -8.16 -11.73
C LYS A 192 -4.04 -8.27 -13.23
N SER A 193 -5.26 -8.30 -13.65
CA SER A 193 -5.65 -8.71 -15.01
C SER A 193 -6.39 -7.63 -15.80
N ALA A 194 -6.85 -6.58 -15.13
CA ALA A 194 -7.52 -5.47 -15.79
C ALA A 194 -6.55 -4.35 -16.12
N THR A 195 -6.82 -3.61 -17.18
CA THR A 195 -6.21 -2.30 -17.46
C THR A 195 -6.96 -1.18 -16.75
N ASP A 196 -8.26 -1.38 -16.53
CA ASP A 196 -9.15 -0.54 -15.74
C ASP A 196 -10.14 -1.45 -15.01
N THR A 197 -10.04 -1.51 -13.69
CA THR A 197 -10.84 -2.44 -12.89
C THR A 197 -12.25 -1.91 -12.64
N PRO A 198 -13.29 -2.74 -12.76
CA PRO A 198 -14.64 -2.41 -12.33
C PRO A 198 -14.85 -2.58 -10.82
N ILE A 199 -13.84 -3.03 -10.08
CA ILE A 199 -13.95 -3.21 -8.63
C ILE A 199 -14.26 -1.86 -7.98
N THR A 200 -15.27 -1.85 -7.14
CA THR A 200 -15.53 -0.83 -6.12
C THR A 200 -15.55 -1.51 -4.76
N PHE A 201 -15.10 -0.83 -3.74
CA PHE A 201 -15.01 -1.45 -2.42
C PHE A 201 -15.24 -0.41 -1.32
N ASN A 202 -15.99 -0.84 -0.33
CA ASN A 202 -16.24 -0.12 0.90
C ASN A 202 -16.22 -1.11 2.07
N MET A 203 -15.65 -0.71 3.18
CA MET A 203 -15.63 -1.50 4.42
C MET A 203 -15.71 -0.58 5.63
N HIS A 204 -16.68 -0.83 6.50
CA HIS A 204 -16.89 -0.06 7.72
C HIS A 204 -17.40 -0.93 8.88
N ASP A 205 -17.26 -0.41 10.10
CA ASP A 205 -17.76 -1.05 11.32
C ASP A 205 -19.29 -0.92 11.39
N ALA A 206 -20.00 -2.07 11.33
CA ALA A 206 -21.45 -2.13 11.34
C ALA A 206 -22.07 -1.63 12.67
N ASP A 207 -21.31 -1.68 13.75
CA ASP A 207 -21.76 -1.38 15.10
C ASP A 207 -21.40 0.04 15.54
N SER A 208 -20.77 0.82 14.64
CA SER A 208 -20.38 2.19 14.91
C SER A 208 -21.60 3.13 14.92
N GLY A 209 -21.77 3.85 16.01
CA GLY A 209 -22.74 4.93 16.10
C GLY A 209 -22.11 6.33 15.99
N TYR A 210 -20.82 6.43 15.67
CA TYR A 210 -20.03 7.69 15.58
C TYR A 210 -20.14 8.59 16.80
N THR A 211 -20.39 7.99 17.93
CA THR A 211 -20.49 8.69 19.22
C THR A 211 -19.46 8.16 20.18
N THR A 212 -19.18 8.90 21.24
CA THR A 212 -18.31 8.41 22.32
C THR A 212 -18.85 7.17 23.03
N ALA A 213 -20.14 6.87 22.88
CA ALA A 213 -20.79 5.68 23.44
C ALA A 213 -20.70 4.45 22.52
N ALA A 214 -20.54 4.67 21.21
CA ALA A 214 -20.39 3.62 20.20
C ALA A 214 -19.36 4.06 19.15
N PRO A 215 -18.07 4.10 19.52
CA PRO A 215 -17.01 4.47 18.60
C PRO A 215 -16.78 3.36 17.58
N SER A 216 -16.33 3.72 16.39
CA SER A 216 -15.82 2.75 15.42
C SER A 216 -14.62 2.01 16.01
N ALA A 217 -14.62 0.69 15.93
CA ALA A 217 -13.50 -0.11 16.42
C ALA A 217 -12.36 -0.16 15.40
N LEU A 218 -12.71 -0.23 14.11
CA LEU A 218 -11.76 -0.28 13.00
C LEU A 218 -12.21 0.71 11.92
N VAL A 219 -11.29 1.52 11.42
CA VAL A 219 -11.51 2.50 10.35
C VAL A 219 -10.52 2.20 9.23
N PHE A 220 -11.01 2.04 8.01
CA PHE A 220 -10.20 1.78 6.82
C PHE A 220 -10.20 2.94 5.85
N ASN A 221 -11.26 3.73 5.90
CA ASN A 221 -11.44 4.88 5.06
C ASN A 221 -12.19 5.99 5.83
N ALA A 222 -11.82 7.23 5.59
CA ALA A 222 -12.44 8.38 6.23
C ALA A 222 -12.59 9.53 5.24
N ASN A 223 -13.69 10.27 5.35
CA ASN A 223 -14.01 11.41 4.46
C ASN A 223 -12.95 12.52 4.52
N ASN A 224 -12.30 12.67 5.67
CA ASN A 224 -11.20 13.61 5.87
C ASN A 224 -9.94 12.83 6.18
N ALA A 225 -9.39 12.17 5.16
CA ALA A 225 -8.16 11.43 5.31
C ALA A 225 -7.03 12.32 5.77
N LEU A 226 -6.72 12.17 7.04
CA LEU A 226 -5.42 12.54 7.54
C LEU A 226 -4.45 11.48 7.05
N THR A 227 -3.51 11.85 6.21
CA THR A 227 -2.34 11.01 6.02
C THR A 227 -1.58 11.08 7.34
N VAL A 228 -1.71 10.05 8.17
CA VAL A 228 -0.92 9.94 9.39
C VAL A 228 0.47 9.50 8.94
N ASP A 229 1.34 10.47 8.71
CA ASP A 229 2.76 10.21 8.63
C ASP A 229 3.31 10.09 10.05
N ASP A 230 4.28 9.21 10.29
CA ASP A 230 5.01 9.21 11.54
C ASP A 230 5.51 10.62 11.83
N PRO A 231 5.30 11.15 13.05
CA PRO A 231 5.76 12.47 13.38
C PRO A 231 7.25 12.55 13.12
N LYS A 232 7.65 13.44 12.23
CA LYS A 232 9.04 13.67 11.91
C LYS A 232 9.72 14.16 13.18
N HIS A 233 10.80 13.53 13.58
CA HIS A 233 11.64 14.04 14.65
C HIS A 233 12.20 15.39 14.19
N ASP A 234 11.73 16.48 14.79
CA ASP A 234 12.21 17.80 14.50
C ASP A 234 13.47 18.06 15.37
N LEU A 235 14.63 17.89 14.73
CA LEU A 235 15.92 18.14 15.35
C LEU A 235 16.03 19.59 15.87
N PHE A 236 15.61 20.55 15.04
CA PHE A 236 15.74 21.96 15.39
C PHE A 236 14.83 22.35 16.54
N ALA A 237 13.57 21.94 16.51
CA ALA A 237 12.65 22.19 17.62
C ALA A 237 13.07 21.44 18.91
N SER A 238 13.76 20.31 18.80
CA SER A 238 14.32 19.62 19.98
C SER A 238 15.52 20.39 20.58
N ILE A 239 16.35 20.98 19.72
CA ILE A 239 17.48 21.84 20.15
C ILE A 239 16.94 23.14 20.73
N ASP A 240 15.94 23.80 20.09
CA ASP A 240 15.35 25.04 20.62
C ASP A 240 14.69 24.80 21.98
N ALA A 241 13.98 23.68 22.17
CA ALA A 241 13.40 23.31 23.46
C ALA A 241 14.51 23.08 24.55
N ALA A 242 15.65 22.52 24.13
CA ALA A 242 16.79 22.35 25.04
C ALA A 242 17.41 23.70 25.42
N ILE A 243 17.60 24.61 24.47
CA ILE A 243 18.11 25.97 24.71
C ILE A 243 17.18 26.72 25.67
N GLU A 244 15.87 26.69 25.39
CA GLU A 244 14.87 27.33 26.24
C GLU A 244 14.84 26.75 27.66
N ALA A 245 15.02 25.44 27.81
CA ALA A 245 15.12 24.80 29.13
C ALA A 245 16.33 25.28 29.91
N VAL A 246 17.49 25.47 29.24
CA VAL A 246 18.73 25.96 29.84
C VAL A 246 18.61 27.45 30.18
N GLU A 247 18.13 28.28 29.26
CA GLU A 247 17.96 29.73 29.47
C GLU A 247 17.01 30.05 30.63
N ASN A 248 15.97 29.26 30.80
CA ASN A 248 15.01 29.42 31.89
C ASN A 248 15.41 28.66 33.17
N GLY A 249 16.55 28.00 33.19
CA GLY A 249 17.04 27.24 34.34
C GLY A 249 16.14 26.09 34.78
N ARG A 250 15.34 25.52 33.84
CA ARG A 250 14.40 24.45 34.12
C ARG A 250 15.13 23.10 34.12
N LEU A 251 15.42 22.58 35.28
CA LEU A 251 16.04 21.26 35.43
C LEU A 251 15.04 20.15 35.10
N TYR A 252 13.80 20.31 35.54
CA TYR A 252 12.69 19.37 35.35
C TYR A 252 11.62 19.96 34.43
N PRO A 253 10.88 19.09 33.69
CA PRO A 253 9.76 19.56 32.87
C PRO A 253 8.69 20.21 33.75
N ASP A 254 8.10 21.32 33.29
CA ASP A 254 6.96 21.92 33.96
C ASP A 254 5.64 21.36 33.34
N GLY A 255 4.78 20.88 34.18
CA GLY A 255 3.47 20.36 33.82
C GLY A 255 2.78 19.71 35.00
N GLU A 256 1.47 19.61 34.93
CA GLU A 256 0.67 18.95 35.97
C GLU A 256 0.92 17.45 36.08
N SER A 257 1.64 16.88 35.10
CA SER A 257 1.96 15.45 35.05
C SER A 257 3.32 15.22 34.41
N THR A 258 4.11 14.33 34.99
CA THR A 258 5.38 13.84 34.43
C THR A 258 5.17 13.13 33.08
N VAL A 259 3.94 12.71 32.76
CA VAL A 259 3.59 12.03 31.51
C VAL A 259 3.34 13.04 30.35
N ASN A 260 2.96 14.28 30.66
CA ASN A 260 2.68 15.34 29.69
C ASN A 260 3.30 16.67 30.08
N PRO A 261 4.62 16.82 30.02
CA PRO A 261 5.27 18.09 30.32
C PRO A 261 4.93 19.12 29.23
N ARG A 262 4.46 20.30 29.63
CA ARG A 262 4.21 21.43 28.71
C ARG A 262 5.48 21.97 28.12
N ASN A 263 6.52 22.06 28.96
CA ASN A 263 7.85 22.54 28.58
C ASN A 263 8.90 21.50 28.96
N ALA A 264 9.85 21.28 28.08
CA ALA A 264 10.96 20.39 28.37
C ALA A 264 11.85 20.95 29.48
N GLY A 265 12.26 20.08 30.40
CA GLY A 265 13.41 20.33 31.29
C GLY A 265 14.69 19.85 30.62
N ILE A 266 15.84 20.19 31.24
CA ILE A 266 17.19 19.82 30.73
C ILE A 266 17.29 18.27 30.59
N GLU A 267 16.78 17.51 31.56
CA GLU A 267 16.80 16.04 31.50
C GLU A 267 16.06 15.49 30.29
N ASN A 268 14.84 15.95 30.07
CA ASN A 268 14.05 15.49 28.93
C ASN A 268 14.56 16.01 27.58
N ALA A 269 15.22 17.17 27.59
CA ALA A 269 15.84 17.71 26.39
C ALA A 269 16.99 16.83 25.91
N LEU A 270 17.81 16.32 26.84
CA LEU A 270 18.89 15.38 26.51
C LEU A 270 18.33 14.08 25.92
N GLU A 271 17.32 13.48 26.55
CA GLU A 271 16.66 12.25 26.06
C GLU A 271 16.08 12.46 24.65
N ARG A 272 15.44 13.61 24.39
CA ARG A 272 14.92 13.95 23.07
C ARG A 272 16.02 14.08 22.02
N ILE A 273 17.16 14.69 22.38
CA ILE A 273 18.30 14.80 21.47
C ILE A 273 18.87 13.42 21.15
N ASP A 274 18.97 12.53 22.14
CA ASP A 274 19.43 11.15 21.92
C ASP A 274 18.50 10.39 20.96
N HIS A 275 17.19 10.50 21.12
CA HIS A 275 16.21 9.91 20.20
C HIS A 275 16.33 10.48 18.78
N VAL A 276 16.54 11.79 18.64
CA VAL A 276 16.73 12.42 17.34
C VAL A 276 18.03 11.94 16.68
N LEU A 277 19.12 11.83 17.44
CA LEU A 277 20.39 11.30 16.95
C LEU A 277 20.26 9.84 16.49
N GLU A 278 19.53 9.02 17.25
CA GLU A 278 19.24 7.64 16.85
C GLU A 278 18.43 7.60 15.54
N HIS A 279 17.42 8.45 15.42
CA HIS A 279 16.62 8.55 14.19
C HIS A 279 17.47 8.98 12.98
N VAL A 280 18.30 10.01 13.13
CA VAL A 280 19.25 10.46 12.09
C VAL A 280 20.21 9.33 11.72
N GLY A 281 20.70 8.57 12.69
CA GLY A 281 21.58 7.42 12.46
C GLY A 281 20.88 6.31 11.64
N LYS A 282 19.60 6.02 11.95
CA LYS A 282 18.78 5.06 11.19
C LYS A 282 18.55 5.52 9.75
N GLU A 283 18.17 6.79 9.55
CA GLU A 283 17.95 7.33 8.21
C GLU A 283 19.24 7.42 7.40
N HIS A 284 20.36 7.78 8.02
CA HIS A 284 21.66 7.74 7.36
C HIS A 284 22.05 6.33 6.91
N THR A 285 21.80 5.32 7.75
CA THR A 285 22.04 3.90 7.41
C THR A 285 21.15 3.46 6.25
N LYS A 286 19.89 3.86 6.24
CA LYS A 286 18.93 3.58 5.17
C LYS A 286 19.36 4.21 3.83
N ILE A 287 19.79 5.47 3.87
CA ILE A 287 20.33 6.17 2.69
C ILE A 287 21.58 5.44 2.17
N GLY A 288 22.49 5.02 3.08
CA GLY A 288 23.66 4.23 2.72
C GLY A 288 23.30 2.91 2.04
N ALA A 289 22.32 2.19 2.57
CA ALA A 289 21.83 0.95 1.97
C ALA A 289 21.20 1.19 0.59
N MET A 290 20.39 2.24 0.43
CA MET A 290 19.81 2.62 -0.85
C MET A 290 20.88 3.02 -1.87
N SER A 291 21.90 3.76 -1.45
CA SER A 291 23.04 4.13 -2.31
C SER A 291 23.78 2.90 -2.82
N ASN A 292 24.05 1.95 -1.92
CA ASN A 292 24.68 0.68 -2.32
C ASN A 292 23.80 -0.11 -3.30
N SER A 293 22.50 -0.19 -3.03
CA SER A 293 21.55 -0.86 -3.93
C SER A 293 21.53 -0.21 -5.32
N LEU A 294 21.57 1.11 -5.38
CA LEU A 294 21.64 1.86 -6.65
C LEU A 294 22.94 1.58 -7.38
N ASN A 295 24.07 1.57 -6.69
CA ASN A 295 25.37 1.26 -7.29
C ASN A 295 25.37 -0.17 -7.89
N TYR A 296 24.86 -1.16 -7.17
CA TYR A 296 24.71 -2.54 -7.70
C TYR A 296 23.77 -2.58 -8.92
N ALA A 297 22.70 -1.80 -8.92
CA ALA A 297 21.80 -1.74 -10.08
C ALA A 297 22.48 -1.12 -11.30
N VAL A 298 23.33 -0.10 -11.12
CA VAL A 298 24.14 0.51 -12.18
C VAL A 298 25.14 -0.49 -12.73
N GLU A 299 25.94 -1.15 -11.87
CA GLU A 299 26.91 -2.18 -12.28
C GLU A 299 26.25 -3.33 -13.05
N ARG A 300 25.10 -3.79 -12.57
CA ARG A 300 24.32 -4.82 -13.27
C ARG A 300 23.84 -4.35 -14.64
N SER A 301 23.40 -3.09 -14.75
CA SER A 301 22.96 -2.52 -16.02
C SER A 301 24.12 -2.39 -17.01
N GLU A 302 25.32 -2.01 -16.55
CA GLU A 302 26.50 -1.96 -17.38
C GLU A 302 26.90 -3.36 -17.88
N THR A 303 26.87 -4.37 -16.99
CA THR A 303 27.13 -5.77 -17.37
C THR A 303 26.12 -6.25 -18.42
N LEU A 304 24.84 -5.98 -18.23
CA LEU A 304 23.79 -6.32 -19.21
C LEU A 304 24.03 -5.62 -20.56
N LYS A 305 24.43 -4.34 -20.53
CA LYS A 305 24.75 -3.59 -21.74
C LYS A 305 25.91 -4.25 -22.50
N ILE A 306 26.98 -4.65 -21.81
CA ILE A 306 28.10 -5.35 -22.43
C ILE A 306 27.64 -6.68 -23.03
N ASN A 307 26.87 -7.49 -22.30
CA ASN A 307 26.34 -8.75 -22.79
C ASN A 307 25.49 -8.58 -24.06
N VAL A 308 24.62 -7.57 -24.08
CA VAL A 308 23.79 -7.27 -25.25
C VAL A 308 24.64 -6.81 -26.43
N GLN A 309 25.70 -6.01 -26.18
CA GLN A 309 26.64 -5.59 -27.24
C GLN A 309 27.39 -6.76 -27.80
N THR A 310 27.85 -7.70 -26.97
CA THR A 310 28.54 -8.92 -27.39
C THR A 310 27.63 -9.80 -28.23
N LEU A 311 26.39 -10.06 -27.74
CA LEU A 311 25.39 -10.83 -28.52
C LEU A 311 25.09 -10.18 -29.87
N ARG A 312 24.94 -8.84 -29.88
CA ARG A 312 24.73 -8.11 -31.13
C ARG A 312 25.91 -8.27 -32.10
N SER A 313 27.14 -8.21 -31.59
CA SER A 313 28.36 -8.41 -32.42
C SER A 313 28.41 -9.82 -32.97
N GLU A 314 28.17 -10.84 -32.14
CA GLU A 314 28.15 -12.24 -32.57
C GLU A 314 27.12 -12.50 -33.69
N ILE A 315 25.92 -11.95 -33.57
CA ILE A 315 24.86 -12.12 -34.57
C ILE A 315 25.22 -11.39 -35.87
N LEU A 316 25.74 -10.16 -35.80
CA LEU A 316 26.10 -9.38 -36.96
C LEU A 316 27.32 -9.96 -37.69
N ASP A 317 28.33 -10.37 -36.95
CA ASP A 317 29.56 -10.93 -37.53
C ASP A 317 29.29 -12.30 -38.17
N THR A 318 28.42 -13.13 -37.57
CA THR A 318 28.00 -14.42 -38.15
C THR A 318 27.21 -14.18 -39.45
N ASP A 319 26.29 -13.24 -39.50
CA ASP A 319 25.51 -12.94 -40.69
C ASP A 319 26.39 -12.41 -41.83
N ILE A 320 27.38 -11.57 -41.55
CA ILE A 320 28.31 -11.03 -42.56
C ILE A 320 29.21 -12.15 -43.13
N GLY A 321 29.67 -13.06 -42.25
CA GLY A 321 30.47 -14.21 -42.67
C GLY A 321 29.69 -15.15 -43.60
N GLU A 322 28.47 -15.50 -43.21
CA GLU A 322 27.58 -16.36 -44.03
C GLU A 322 27.20 -15.68 -45.36
N ALA A 323 26.85 -14.38 -45.30
CA ALA A 323 26.55 -13.60 -46.49
C ALA A 323 27.72 -13.53 -47.46
N THR A 324 28.93 -13.37 -46.98
CA THR A 324 30.16 -13.35 -47.81
C THR A 324 30.42 -14.69 -48.47
N VAL A 325 30.24 -15.79 -47.73
CA VAL A 325 30.40 -17.15 -48.30
C VAL A 325 29.31 -17.40 -49.36
N LYS A 326 28.06 -17.07 -49.10
CA LYS A 326 26.96 -17.15 -50.07
C LYS A 326 27.21 -16.31 -51.32
N LEU A 327 27.71 -15.09 -51.17
CA LEU A 327 28.04 -14.21 -52.30
C LEU A 327 29.11 -14.81 -53.16
N ASN A 328 30.20 -15.33 -52.56
CA ASN A 328 31.27 -15.98 -53.30
C ASN A 328 30.77 -17.24 -54.05
N GLN A 329 29.92 -18.05 -53.41
CA GLN A 329 29.33 -19.23 -54.01
C GLN A 329 28.42 -18.90 -55.20
N LEU A 330 27.58 -17.87 -55.05
CA LEU A 330 26.75 -17.36 -56.15
C LEU A 330 27.60 -16.82 -57.32
N SER A 331 28.67 -16.12 -57.01
CA SER A 331 29.62 -15.60 -58.03
C SER A 331 30.27 -16.74 -58.84
N LEU A 332 30.73 -17.78 -58.15
CA LEU A 332 31.29 -18.97 -58.76
C LEU A 332 30.26 -19.73 -59.61
N ASN A 333 29.03 -19.88 -59.11
CA ASN A 333 27.94 -20.49 -59.83
C ASN A 333 27.56 -19.71 -61.11
N PHE A 334 27.57 -18.38 -60.99
CA PHE A 334 27.33 -17.51 -62.16
C PHE A 334 28.43 -17.63 -63.21
N GLN A 335 29.68 -17.66 -62.81
CA GLN A 335 30.80 -17.87 -63.73
C GLN A 335 30.75 -19.25 -64.41
N ALA A 336 30.40 -20.33 -63.67
CA ALA A 336 30.25 -21.65 -64.20
C ALA A 336 29.08 -21.75 -65.21
N LEU A 337 27.98 -21.02 -64.93
CA LEU A 337 26.81 -20.94 -65.83
C LEU A 337 27.18 -20.21 -67.13
N LEU A 338 27.90 -19.08 -67.04
CA LEU A 338 28.37 -18.35 -68.25
C LEU A 338 29.30 -19.20 -69.07
N ALA A 339 30.25 -19.95 -68.44
CA ALA A 339 31.15 -20.88 -69.13
C ALA A 339 30.40 -22.03 -69.81
N SER A 340 29.36 -22.54 -69.19
CA SER A 340 28.46 -23.60 -69.77
C SER A 340 27.69 -23.07 -70.95
N VAL A 341 27.08 -21.89 -70.86
CA VAL A 341 26.37 -21.25 -71.95
C VAL A 341 27.29 -20.95 -73.14
N ALA A 342 28.53 -20.44 -72.89
CA ALA A 342 29.50 -20.22 -73.96
C ALA A 342 29.88 -21.53 -74.65
N LYS A 343 30.01 -22.64 -73.92
CA LYS A 343 30.30 -23.97 -74.47
C LYS A 343 29.17 -24.54 -75.30
N VAL A 344 27.90 -24.31 -74.88
CA VAL A 344 26.73 -24.71 -75.61
C VAL A 344 26.60 -23.91 -76.89
N GLN A 345 26.84 -22.60 -76.87
CA GLN A 345 26.80 -21.73 -78.07
C GLN A 345 27.88 -22.17 -79.08
N ASN A 346 29.09 -22.45 -78.65
CA ASN A 346 30.13 -22.93 -79.54
C ASN A 346 29.84 -24.29 -80.17
N LEU A 347 29.18 -25.19 -79.39
CA LEU A 347 28.75 -26.47 -79.90
C LEU A 347 27.59 -26.38 -80.92
N SER A 348 26.70 -25.46 -80.75
CA SER A 348 25.58 -25.18 -81.67
C SER A 348 26.04 -24.61 -83.01
N LEU A 349 27.08 -23.74 -83.00
CA LEU A 349 27.60 -23.15 -84.24
C LEU A 349 28.44 -24.14 -85.06
N VAL A 350 29.16 -25.08 -84.42
CA VAL A 350 30.03 -26.06 -85.12
C VAL A 350 29.19 -27.22 -85.78
N ASN A 351 27.98 -27.49 -85.29
CA ASN A 351 27.11 -28.54 -85.91
C ASN A 351 26.18 -28.02 -86.99
N TYR A 352 26.20 -26.73 -87.30
CA TYR A 352 25.33 -26.12 -88.32
C TYR A 352 26.08 -25.59 -89.56
N LEU A 353 27.39 -25.78 -89.59
CA LEU A 353 28.25 -25.55 -90.73
C LEU A 353 28.76 -26.93 -91.27
#